data_7b1c00001382a9ab9999de8ff0cd6230
#
_entry.id   7b1c00001382a9ab9999de8ff0cd6230
#
_cell.length_a   1.000
_cell.length_b   1.000
_cell.length_c   1.000
_cell.angle_alpha   90.00
_cell.angle_beta   90.00
_cell.angle_gamma   90.00
#
_symmetry.space_group_name_H-M   'P 1'
#
loop_
_entity.id
_entity.type
_entity.pdbx_description
1 polymer ?
#
loop_
_entity_poly.entity_id
_entity_poly.type
_entity_poly.pdbx_seq_one_letter_code
_entity_poly.pdbx_strand_id
1 'polypeptide(L)'
;IVIDGRITNSDDVQSILGKVIKAGKRECVIIANDFDSDVMTFFSLNRLKGIIKTLAIKSSGFGNRKFDMLSDICLITGATLISKDLGIDFDKIESKHFGFSKKIISNPTKTTIIDSKVAREETEQRIQELKILMSKTEDNYEREIIKNRIAKISGGIGIIKVGAKTEIEMQYLKLKIKDAVRATQSAIQEGYIAGGEGVLYKISTALS
;
A
#
# COMPACT_ATOMS: atom_id res chain seq x y z
N ILE A 1 -2.57 7.89 -9.33
CA ILE A 1 -1.47 8.77 -9.78
C ILE A 1 -0.43 8.77 -8.68
N VAL A 2 0.83 8.52 -9.03
CA VAL A 2 1.92 8.41 -8.04
C VAL A 2 2.97 9.48 -8.37
N ILE A 3 3.28 10.32 -7.39
CA ILE A 3 4.12 11.51 -7.56
C ILE A 3 5.22 11.50 -6.50
N ASP A 4 6.48 11.51 -6.91
CA ASP A 4 7.61 11.74 -6.02
C ASP A 4 7.90 13.25 -5.97
N GLY A 5 7.12 13.93 -5.17
CA GLY A 5 7.20 15.38 -4.99
C GLY A 5 6.11 15.90 -4.06
N ARG A 6 6.29 17.14 -3.60
CA ARG A 6 5.26 17.89 -2.88
C ARG A 6 4.39 18.62 -3.90
N ILE A 7 3.10 18.59 -3.69
CA ILE A 7 2.14 19.32 -4.53
C ILE A 7 1.77 20.61 -3.80
N THR A 8 2.25 21.73 -4.33
CA THR A 8 2.12 23.05 -3.71
C THR A 8 1.09 23.93 -4.40
N ASN A 9 0.84 23.69 -5.71
CA ASN A 9 -0.01 24.55 -6.52
C ASN A 9 -1.31 23.83 -6.89
N SER A 10 -2.45 24.52 -6.70
CA SER A 10 -3.76 24.04 -7.12
C SER A 10 -3.92 23.95 -8.64
N ASP A 11 -3.19 24.77 -9.41
CA ASP A 11 -3.27 24.76 -10.88
C ASP A 11 -2.69 23.46 -11.47
N ASP A 12 -1.59 22.95 -10.88
CA ASP A 12 -1.01 21.67 -11.26
C ASP A 12 -2.04 20.54 -11.08
N VAL A 13 -2.73 20.58 -9.95
CA VAL A 13 -3.77 19.59 -9.63
C VAL A 13 -4.98 19.74 -10.54
N GLN A 14 -5.39 20.95 -10.85
CA GLN A 14 -6.49 21.22 -11.78
C GLN A 14 -6.20 20.63 -13.15
N SER A 15 -4.97 20.80 -13.66
CA SER A 15 -4.52 20.20 -14.92
C SER A 15 -4.62 18.67 -14.86
N ILE A 16 -4.12 18.04 -13.80
CA ILE A 16 -4.15 16.58 -13.60
C ILE A 16 -5.60 16.08 -13.55
N LEU A 17 -6.45 16.68 -12.70
CA LEU A 17 -7.83 16.25 -12.54
C LEU A 17 -8.65 16.49 -13.83
N GLY A 18 -8.35 17.55 -14.58
CA GLY A 18 -8.95 17.78 -15.90
C GLY A 18 -8.68 16.63 -16.88
N LYS A 19 -7.45 16.07 -16.86
CA LYS A 19 -7.09 14.90 -17.68
C LYS A 19 -7.81 13.63 -17.22
N VAL A 20 -7.98 13.43 -15.90
CA VAL A 20 -8.75 12.31 -15.31
C VAL A 20 -10.22 12.37 -15.74
N ILE A 21 -10.82 13.56 -15.68
CA ILE A 21 -12.22 13.77 -16.07
C ILE A 21 -12.40 13.54 -17.58
N LYS A 22 -11.48 14.02 -18.41
CA LYS A 22 -11.46 13.78 -19.86
C LYS A 22 -11.35 12.28 -20.20
N ALA A 23 -10.66 11.50 -19.36
CA ALA A 23 -10.61 10.04 -19.46
C ALA A 23 -11.89 9.34 -18.94
N GLY A 24 -12.96 10.08 -18.65
CA GLY A 24 -14.26 9.56 -18.22
C GLY A 24 -14.30 9.08 -16.77
N LYS A 25 -13.29 9.42 -15.94
CA LYS A 25 -13.24 9.00 -14.53
C LYS A 25 -13.70 10.11 -13.59
N ARG A 26 -14.40 9.71 -12.52
CA ARG A 26 -14.92 10.61 -11.48
C ARG A 26 -14.33 10.33 -10.10
N GLU A 27 -13.45 9.36 -10.01
CA GLU A 27 -12.76 8.99 -8.78
C GLU A 27 -11.26 8.88 -9.09
N CYS A 28 -10.44 9.51 -8.25
CA CYS A 28 -9.00 9.57 -8.43
C CYS A 28 -8.29 9.43 -7.08
N VAL A 29 -7.18 8.72 -7.06
CA VAL A 29 -6.28 8.67 -5.92
C VAL A 29 -4.95 9.29 -6.34
N ILE A 30 -4.45 10.21 -5.54
CA ILE A 30 -3.16 10.85 -5.74
C ILE A 30 -2.29 10.52 -4.53
N ILE A 31 -1.16 9.86 -4.79
CA ILE A 31 -0.15 9.53 -3.79
C ILE A 31 1.03 10.48 -4.05
N ALA A 32 1.39 11.29 -3.06
CA ALA A 32 2.48 12.25 -3.18
C ALA A 32 3.25 12.37 -1.85
N ASN A 33 4.40 13.03 -1.88
CA ASN A 33 5.21 13.22 -0.68
C ASN A 33 4.51 14.10 0.35
N ASP A 34 3.86 15.17 -0.13
CA ASP A 34 3.08 16.09 0.69
C ASP A 34 2.10 16.89 -0.15
N PHE A 35 1.13 17.52 0.50
CA PHE A 35 0.12 18.37 -0.10
C PHE A 35 -0.01 19.67 0.70
N ASP A 36 -0.03 20.79 0.04
CA ASP A 36 -0.30 22.08 0.68
C ASP A 36 -1.79 22.25 0.99
N SER A 37 -2.10 23.13 1.94
CA SER A 37 -3.47 23.40 2.41
C SER A 37 -4.42 23.81 1.29
N ASP A 38 -3.94 24.61 0.34
CA ASP A 38 -4.73 25.10 -0.79
C ASP A 38 -5.14 23.97 -1.73
N VAL A 39 -4.23 22.99 -1.94
CA VAL A 39 -4.49 21.78 -2.70
C VAL A 39 -5.56 20.91 -2.00
N MET A 40 -5.47 20.76 -0.68
CA MET A 40 -6.45 20.01 0.10
C MET A 40 -7.83 20.70 0.09
N THR A 41 -7.85 22.00 0.15
CA THR A 41 -9.07 22.81 0.02
C THR A 41 -9.69 22.64 -1.37
N PHE A 42 -8.87 22.67 -2.42
CA PHE A 42 -9.31 22.44 -3.79
C PHE A 42 -9.94 21.05 -3.97
N PHE A 43 -9.35 19.97 -3.41
CA PHE A 43 -9.93 18.63 -3.43
C PHE A 43 -11.29 18.58 -2.71
N SER A 44 -11.37 19.22 -1.55
CA SER A 44 -12.59 19.25 -0.74
C SER A 44 -13.73 19.97 -1.46
N LEU A 45 -13.45 21.12 -2.10
CA LEU A 45 -14.43 21.87 -2.88
C LEU A 45 -14.94 21.09 -4.10
N ASN A 46 -14.04 20.43 -4.83
CA ASN A 46 -14.44 19.60 -5.99
C ASN A 46 -15.30 18.40 -5.58
N ARG A 47 -15.00 17.80 -4.43
CA ARG A 47 -15.80 16.73 -3.85
C ARG A 47 -17.19 17.22 -3.43
N LEU A 48 -17.30 18.37 -2.76
CA LEU A 48 -18.56 18.97 -2.35
C LEU A 48 -19.43 19.33 -3.55
N LYS A 49 -18.82 19.85 -4.62
CA LYS A 49 -19.50 20.18 -5.90
C LYS A 49 -19.86 18.93 -6.73
N GLY A 50 -19.46 17.72 -6.30
CA GLY A 50 -19.73 16.48 -7.02
C GLY A 50 -18.97 16.35 -8.36
N ILE A 51 -17.96 17.18 -8.62
CA ILE A 51 -17.20 17.18 -9.87
C ILE A 51 -16.32 15.93 -9.97
N ILE A 52 -15.49 15.70 -8.94
CA ILE A 52 -14.59 14.55 -8.84
C ILE A 52 -14.33 14.21 -7.36
N LYS A 53 -14.24 12.94 -7.05
CA LYS A 53 -13.86 12.45 -5.74
C LYS A 53 -12.36 12.14 -5.74
N THR A 54 -11.58 12.93 -5.03
CA THR A 54 -10.15 12.76 -4.92
C THR A 54 -9.77 12.27 -3.52
N LEU A 55 -8.95 11.23 -3.45
CA LEU A 55 -8.30 10.77 -2.22
C LEU A 55 -6.82 11.12 -2.30
N ALA A 56 -6.37 12.03 -1.44
CA ALA A 56 -4.97 12.37 -1.28
C ALA A 56 -4.33 11.46 -0.25
N ILE A 57 -3.21 10.83 -0.59
CA ILE A 57 -2.45 9.93 0.28
C ILE A 57 -1.03 10.45 0.35
N LYS A 58 -0.59 10.77 1.58
CA LYS A 58 0.79 11.16 1.82
C LYS A 58 1.67 9.92 1.86
N SER A 59 2.74 9.91 1.08
CA SER A 59 3.71 8.83 1.09
C SER A 59 4.48 8.80 2.42
N SER A 60 4.84 7.62 2.88
CA SER A 60 5.63 7.42 4.10
C SER A 60 7.08 7.08 3.75
N GLY A 61 7.98 7.33 4.70
CA GLY A 61 9.41 7.05 4.54
C GLY A 61 10.22 8.22 4.01
N PHE A 62 11.54 8.02 3.92
CA PHE A 62 12.51 9.03 3.51
C PHE A 62 13.53 8.42 2.53
N GLY A 63 14.10 9.27 1.68
CA GLY A 63 15.17 8.88 0.77
C GLY A 63 14.82 7.72 -0.16
N ASN A 64 15.77 6.84 -0.40
CA ASN A 64 15.64 5.70 -1.33
C ASN A 64 14.49 4.76 -0.97
N ARG A 65 14.21 4.54 0.32
CA ARG A 65 13.12 3.67 0.76
C ARG A 65 11.73 4.18 0.33
N LYS A 66 11.57 5.52 0.33
CA LYS A 66 10.34 6.15 -0.17
C LYS A 66 10.21 5.97 -1.67
N PHE A 67 11.28 6.24 -2.41
CA PHE A 67 11.33 6.03 -3.86
C PHE A 67 11.01 4.58 -4.24
N ASP A 68 11.62 3.63 -3.54
CA ASP A 68 11.36 2.21 -3.69
C ASP A 68 9.90 1.84 -3.47
N MET A 69 9.29 2.37 -2.40
CA MET A 69 7.88 2.13 -2.10
C MET A 69 6.96 2.72 -3.19
N LEU A 70 7.24 3.93 -3.66
CA LEU A 70 6.47 4.55 -4.75
C LEU A 70 6.62 3.77 -6.05
N SER A 71 7.82 3.29 -6.35
CA SER A 71 8.09 2.43 -7.51
C SER A 71 7.35 1.10 -7.43
N ASP A 72 7.31 0.46 -6.26
CA ASP A 72 6.55 -0.76 -6.03
C ASP A 72 5.03 -0.52 -6.22
N ILE A 73 4.51 0.64 -5.78
CA ILE A 73 3.11 1.03 -6.01
C ILE A 73 2.85 1.25 -7.50
N CYS A 74 3.76 1.92 -8.20
CA CYS A 74 3.66 2.08 -9.65
C CYS A 74 3.62 0.74 -10.36
N LEU A 75 4.52 -0.17 -10.00
CA LEU A 75 4.56 -1.52 -10.55
C LEU A 75 3.22 -2.24 -10.37
N ILE A 76 2.67 -2.31 -9.15
CA ILE A 76 1.43 -3.05 -8.88
C ILE A 76 0.17 -2.38 -9.45
N THR A 77 0.20 -1.09 -9.78
CA THR A 77 -0.96 -0.36 -10.34
C THR A 77 -0.87 -0.09 -11.83
N GLY A 78 0.30 -0.35 -12.44
CA GLY A 78 0.60 0.03 -13.82
C GLY A 78 0.71 1.55 -14.00
N ALA A 79 1.00 2.29 -12.94
CA ALA A 79 1.25 3.73 -13.00
C ALA A 79 2.70 4.02 -13.38
N THR A 80 2.94 5.20 -13.93
CA THR A 80 4.29 5.74 -14.08
C THR A 80 4.60 6.66 -12.91
N LEU A 81 5.77 6.52 -12.29
CA LEU A 81 6.22 7.43 -11.25
C LEU A 81 6.50 8.80 -11.85
N ILE A 82 5.76 9.79 -11.37
CA ILE A 82 5.93 11.18 -11.78
C ILE A 82 6.95 11.82 -10.85
N SER A 83 8.09 12.20 -11.40
CA SER A 83 9.17 12.85 -10.66
C SER A 83 9.90 13.82 -11.60
N LYS A 84 10.26 14.99 -11.05
CA LYS A 84 11.11 15.95 -11.77
C LYS A 84 12.47 15.34 -12.10
N ASP A 85 13.02 14.52 -11.22
CA ASP A 85 14.29 13.83 -11.42
C ASP A 85 14.24 12.83 -12.60
N LEU A 86 13.04 12.30 -12.91
CA LEU A 86 12.79 11.45 -14.06
C LEU A 86 12.35 12.25 -15.31
N GLY A 87 12.37 13.59 -15.25
CA GLY A 87 12.04 14.48 -16.37
C GLY A 87 10.53 14.58 -16.67
N ILE A 88 9.68 14.10 -15.77
CA ILE A 88 8.21 14.19 -15.91
C ILE A 88 7.68 15.28 -14.99
N ASP A 89 7.49 16.47 -15.54
CA ASP A 89 6.81 17.57 -14.87
C ASP A 89 5.29 17.43 -14.92
N PHE A 90 4.57 18.15 -14.04
CA PHE A 90 3.12 18.12 -13.95
C PHE A 90 2.39 18.42 -15.27
N ASP A 91 2.95 19.31 -16.09
CA ASP A 91 2.39 19.67 -17.39
C ASP A 91 2.44 18.52 -18.41
N LYS A 92 3.46 17.65 -18.28
CA LYS A 92 3.71 16.51 -19.19
C LYS A 92 2.93 15.25 -18.79
N ILE A 93 2.16 15.28 -17.69
CA ILE A 93 1.36 14.14 -17.26
C ILE A 93 0.27 13.87 -18.30
N GLU A 94 0.18 12.64 -18.77
CA GLU A 94 -0.82 12.14 -19.70
C GLU A 94 -1.57 10.96 -19.10
N SER A 95 -2.67 10.57 -19.72
CA SER A 95 -3.50 9.43 -19.26
C SER A 95 -2.73 8.10 -19.22
N LYS A 96 -1.68 7.94 -20.03
CA LYS A 96 -0.81 6.77 -20.02
C LYS A 96 0.00 6.59 -18.71
N HIS A 97 0.17 7.67 -17.95
CA HIS A 97 0.88 7.64 -16.68
C HIS A 97 -0.01 7.24 -15.49
N PHE A 98 -1.32 7.11 -15.74
CA PHE A 98 -2.28 6.76 -14.70
C PHE A 98 -2.31 5.25 -14.48
N GLY A 99 -2.15 4.84 -13.23
CA GLY A 99 -2.39 3.47 -12.81
C GLY A 99 -3.87 3.18 -12.60
N PHE A 100 -4.17 1.91 -12.40
CA PHE A 100 -5.52 1.44 -12.14
C PHE A 100 -5.58 0.53 -10.93
N SER A 101 -6.62 0.70 -10.13
CA SER A 101 -7.00 -0.24 -9.09
C SER A 101 -8.52 -0.29 -8.98
N LYS A 102 -9.08 -1.47 -8.76
CA LYS A 102 -10.52 -1.64 -8.58
C LYS A 102 -11.03 -0.97 -7.31
N LYS A 103 -10.24 -1.01 -6.26
CA LYS A 103 -10.60 -0.43 -4.97
C LYS A 103 -9.37 -0.04 -4.17
N ILE A 104 -9.38 1.15 -3.60
CA ILE A 104 -8.39 1.62 -2.62
C ILE A 104 -9.11 1.96 -1.33
N ILE A 105 -8.63 1.42 -0.22
CA ILE A 105 -9.14 1.70 1.12
C ILE A 105 -7.99 2.33 1.90
N SER A 106 -8.20 3.55 2.38
CA SER A 106 -7.20 4.26 3.17
C SER A 106 -7.79 4.71 4.51
N ASN A 107 -6.99 4.57 5.53
CA ASN A 107 -7.20 5.14 6.86
C ASN A 107 -5.91 5.88 7.28
N PRO A 108 -5.88 6.59 8.42
CA PRO A 108 -4.70 7.37 8.82
C PRO A 108 -3.39 6.58 8.94
N THR A 109 -3.45 5.26 9.13
CA THR A 109 -2.27 4.42 9.37
C THR A 109 -1.96 3.43 8.25
N LYS A 110 -2.93 3.14 7.38
CA LYS A 110 -2.79 2.08 6.37
C LYS A 110 -3.58 2.39 5.11
N THR A 111 -2.95 2.17 3.97
CA THR A 111 -3.61 2.15 2.65
C THR A 111 -3.55 0.76 2.06
N THR A 112 -4.66 0.27 1.57
CA THR A 112 -4.82 -1.05 0.94
C THR A 112 -5.27 -0.85 -0.49
N ILE A 113 -4.47 -1.34 -1.45
CA ILE A 113 -4.76 -1.32 -2.88
C ILE A 113 -5.22 -2.72 -3.28
N ILE A 114 -6.39 -2.83 -3.92
CA ILE A 114 -7.04 -4.10 -4.21
C ILE A 114 -7.29 -4.22 -5.70
N ASP A 115 -6.90 -5.38 -6.26
CA ASP A 115 -7.21 -5.78 -7.62
C ASP A 115 -6.72 -4.75 -8.67
N SER A 116 -5.40 -4.59 -8.72
CA SER A 116 -4.71 -3.80 -9.73
C SER A 116 -4.44 -4.66 -10.98
N LYS A 117 -4.58 -4.05 -12.16
CA LYS A 117 -4.36 -4.72 -13.44
C LYS A 117 -2.89 -4.61 -13.86
N VAL A 118 -2.04 -5.46 -13.34
CA VAL A 118 -0.65 -5.52 -13.81
C VAL A 118 -0.34 -6.90 -14.40
N ALA A 119 0.51 -6.92 -15.41
CA ALA A 119 1.03 -8.16 -15.96
C ALA A 119 1.80 -8.92 -14.87
N ARG A 120 1.44 -10.18 -14.64
CA ARG A 120 2.11 -11.04 -13.65
C ARG A 120 3.61 -11.14 -13.89
N GLU A 121 4.03 -11.11 -15.15
CA GLU A 121 5.43 -11.21 -15.58
C GLU A 121 6.31 -10.10 -15.00
N GLU A 122 5.88 -8.83 -15.07
CA GLU A 122 6.62 -7.70 -14.51
C GLU A 122 6.74 -7.80 -12.99
N THR A 123 5.66 -8.22 -12.34
CA THR A 123 5.63 -8.43 -10.90
C THR A 123 6.56 -9.57 -10.47
N GLU A 124 6.56 -10.68 -11.21
CA GLU A 124 7.42 -11.83 -10.95
C GLU A 124 8.91 -11.50 -11.17
N GLN A 125 9.24 -10.75 -12.22
CA GLN A 125 10.60 -10.26 -12.45
C GLN A 125 11.09 -9.41 -11.26
N ARG A 126 10.27 -8.46 -10.81
CA ARG A 126 10.63 -7.63 -9.65
C ARG A 126 10.83 -8.43 -8.37
N ILE A 127 10.00 -9.44 -8.13
CA ILE A 127 10.14 -10.34 -7.00
C ILE A 127 11.47 -11.10 -7.06
N GLN A 128 11.88 -11.57 -8.25
CA GLN A 128 13.16 -12.25 -8.41
C GLN A 128 14.36 -11.32 -8.15
N GLU A 129 14.31 -10.09 -8.67
CA GLU A 129 15.35 -9.07 -8.37
C GLU A 129 15.48 -8.83 -6.86
N LEU A 130 14.34 -8.65 -6.16
CA LEU A 130 14.34 -8.45 -4.72
C LEU A 130 14.85 -9.67 -3.95
N LYS A 131 14.56 -10.90 -4.40
CA LYS A 131 15.11 -12.12 -3.81
C LYS A 131 16.63 -12.20 -3.97
N ILE A 132 17.15 -11.85 -5.14
CA ILE A 132 18.59 -11.78 -5.39
C ILE A 132 19.24 -10.71 -4.49
N LEU A 133 18.63 -9.54 -4.38
CA LEU A 133 19.11 -8.48 -3.49
C LEU A 133 19.12 -8.95 -2.04
N MET A 134 18.06 -9.59 -1.58
CA MET A 134 17.95 -10.13 -0.23
C MET A 134 19.02 -11.17 0.08
N SER A 135 19.40 -12.02 -0.89
CA SER A 135 20.47 -13.01 -0.71
C SER A 135 21.88 -12.40 -0.58
N LYS A 136 22.09 -11.21 -1.16
CA LYS A 136 23.35 -10.47 -1.11
C LYS A 136 23.46 -9.52 0.09
N THR A 137 22.36 -9.25 0.77
CA THR A 137 22.28 -8.32 1.90
C THR A 137 22.66 -9.05 3.18
N GLU A 138 23.69 -8.59 3.89
CA GLU A 138 24.14 -9.18 5.16
C GLU A 138 23.36 -8.63 6.37
N ASP A 139 22.91 -7.38 6.30
CA ASP A 139 22.15 -6.75 7.37
C ASP A 139 20.76 -7.35 7.52
N ASN A 140 20.46 -7.89 8.69
CA ASN A 140 19.18 -8.51 9.01
C ASN A 140 18.00 -7.53 8.94
N TYR A 141 18.20 -6.27 9.29
CA TYR A 141 17.17 -5.25 9.21
C TYR A 141 16.81 -4.91 7.76
N GLU A 142 17.79 -4.73 6.89
CA GLU A 142 17.58 -4.52 5.45
C GLU A 142 16.94 -5.75 4.80
N ARG A 143 17.34 -6.95 5.17
CA ARG A 143 16.71 -8.21 4.71
C ARG A 143 15.23 -8.27 5.05
N GLU A 144 14.84 -7.86 6.25
CA GLU A 144 13.44 -7.85 6.67
C GLU A 144 12.63 -6.80 5.88
N ILE A 145 13.22 -5.64 5.58
CA ILE A 145 12.59 -4.64 4.70
C ILE A 145 12.33 -5.21 3.31
N ILE A 146 13.33 -5.87 2.70
CA ILE A 146 13.19 -6.47 1.38
C ILE A 146 12.14 -7.60 1.40
N LYS A 147 12.14 -8.44 2.44
CA LYS A 147 11.13 -9.50 2.64
C LYS A 147 9.71 -8.91 2.71
N ASN A 148 9.54 -7.82 3.44
CA ASN A 148 8.26 -7.12 3.54
C ASN A 148 7.83 -6.50 2.19
N ARG A 149 8.75 -6.00 1.37
CA ARG A 149 8.46 -5.52 0.01
C ARG A 149 8.00 -6.67 -0.88
N ILE A 150 8.73 -7.79 -0.90
CA ILE A 150 8.33 -8.99 -1.63
C ILE A 150 6.93 -9.43 -1.23
N ALA A 151 6.62 -9.49 0.06
CA ALA A 151 5.30 -9.87 0.55
C ALA A 151 4.19 -8.92 0.08
N LYS A 152 4.46 -7.61 0.01
CA LYS A 152 3.50 -6.61 -0.48
C LYS A 152 3.25 -6.71 -1.99
N ILE A 153 4.29 -7.01 -2.77
CA ILE A 153 4.21 -7.13 -4.23
C ILE A 153 3.59 -8.48 -4.64
N SER A 154 4.01 -9.58 -4.00
CA SER A 154 3.58 -10.94 -4.34
C SER A 154 2.21 -11.31 -3.79
N GLY A 155 1.77 -10.62 -2.73
CA GLY A 155 0.60 -11.03 -1.97
C GLY A 155 -0.71 -10.50 -2.54
N GLY A 156 -1.62 -11.40 -2.86
CA GLY A 156 -3.03 -11.06 -2.92
C GLY A 156 -3.54 -10.61 -1.55
N ILE A 157 -4.51 -9.70 -1.52
CA ILE A 157 -5.15 -9.27 -0.28
C ILE A 157 -6.36 -10.16 -0.02
N GLY A 158 -6.27 -11.00 1.02
CA GLY A 158 -7.42 -11.70 1.57
C GLY A 158 -8.31 -10.73 2.36
N ILE A 159 -9.59 -10.64 2.02
CA ILE A 159 -10.55 -9.81 2.75
C ILE A 159 -11.54 -10.72 3.47
N ILE A 160 -11.49 -10.72 4.79
CA ILE A 160 -12.48 -11.37 5.63
C ILE A 160 -13.51 -10.33 6.04
N LYS A 161 -14.72 -10.45 5.51
CA LYS A 161 -15.85 -9.60 5.89
C LYS A 161 -16.50 -10.17 7.15
N VAL A 162 -16.59 -9.37 8.20
CA VAL A 162 -17.19 -9.73 9.48
C VAL A 162 -18.51 -9.01 9.60
N GLY A 163 -19.58 -9.75 9.88
CA GLY A 163 -20.91 -9.21 10.19
C GLY A 163 -21.43 -9.79 11.50
N ALA A 164 -22.19 -9.00 12.24
CA ALA A 164 -22.89 -9.40 13.45
C ALA A 164 -24.17 -8.59 13.62
N LYS A 165 -25.04 -9.02 14.54
CA LYS A 165 -26.31 -8.31 14.82
C LYS A 165 -26.13 -6.99 15.56
N THR A 166 -25.07 -6.87 16.33
CA THR A 166 -24.74 -5.66 17.11
C THR A 166 -23.33 -5.19 16.83
N GLU A 167 -23.07 -3.90 17.03
CA GLU A 167 -21.74 -3.30 16.88
C GLU A 167 -20.72 -3.92 17.84
N ILE A 168 -21.12 -4.19 19.09
CA ILE A 168 -20.26 -4.78 20.11
C ILE A 168 -19.83 -6.20 19.70
N GLU A 169 -20.78 -7.01 19.25
CA GLU A 169 -20.51 -8.36 18.75
C GLU A 169 -19.59 -8.32 17.51
N MET A 170 -19.81 -7.39 16.60
CA MET A 170 -18.97 -7.22 15.43
C MET A 170 -17.53 -6.87 15.80
N GLN A 171 -17.32 -5.97 16.76
CA GLN A 171 -15.98 -5.63 17.26
C GLN A 171 -15.29 -6.82 17.92
N TYR A 172 -16.02 -7.57 18.73
CA TYR A 172 -15.51 -8.78 19.37
C TYR A 172 -15.06 -9.83 18.32
N LEU A 173 -15.89 -10.10 17.31
CA LEU A 173 -15.55 -11.02 16.21
C LEU A 173 -14.35 -10.54 15.41
N LYS A 174 -14.25 -9.23 15.12
CA LYS A 174 -13.07 -8.66 14.45
C LYS A 174 -11.79 -8.90 15.23
N LEU A 175 -11.81 -8.71 16.55
CA LEU A 175 -10.65 -8.97 17.40
C LEU A 175 -10.27 -10.45 17.38
N LYS A 176 -11.23 -11.35 17.57
CA LYS A 176 -10.99 -12.79 17.50
C LYS A 176 -10.38 -13.26 16.17
N ILE A 177 -10.93 -12.78 15.05
CA ILE A 177 -10.41 -13.12 13.72
C ILE A 177 -8.99 -12.56 13.55
N LYS A 178 -8.74 -11.32 14.01
CA LYS A 178 -7.40 -10.72 13.96
C LYS A 178 -6.38 -11.54 14.74
N ASP A 179 -6.74 -12.02 15.92
CA ASP A 179 -5.87 -12.86 16.77
C ASP A 179 -5.62 -14.23 16.12
N ALA A 180 -6.66 -14.86 15.57
CA ALA A 180 -6.53 -16.13 14.83
C ALA A 180 -5.60 -15.99 13.60
N VAL A 181 -5.74 -14.90 12.82
CA VAL A 181 -4.86 -14.64 11.68
C VAL A 181 -3.41 -14.44 12.12
N ARG A 182 -3.16 -13.71 13.21
CA ARG A 182 -1.82 -13.49 13.74
C ARG A 182 -1.20 -14.79 14.26
N ALA A 183 -1.96 -15.58 15.03
CA ALA A 183 -1.50 -16.87 15.51
C ALA A 183 -1.16 -17.83 14.36
N THR A 184 -1.98 -17.86 13.31
CA THR A 184 -1.72 -18.65 12.11
C THR A 184 -0.47 -18.18 11.37
N GLN A 185 -0.26 -16.87 11.23
CA GLN A 185 0.94 -16.31 10.61
C GLN A 185 2.21 -16.70 11.39
N SER A 186 2.19 -16.57 12.72
CA SER A 186 3.31 -16.98 13.57
C SER A 186 3.57 -18.49 13.46
N ALA A 187 2.52 -19.31 13.45
CA ALA A 187 2.66 -20.75 13.32
C ALA A 187 3.27 -21.17 11.96
N ILE A 188 2.96 -20.47 10.89
CA ILE A 188 3.54 -20.72 9.57
C ILE A 188 5.01 -20.30 9.51
N GLN A 189 5.39 -19.21 10.19
CA GLN A 189 6.75 -18.67 10.16
C GLN A 189 7.70 -19.39 11.12
N GLU A 190 7.25 -19.68 12.33
CA GLU A 190 8.09 -20.15 13.44
C GLU A 190 7.73 -21.58 13.90
N GLY A 191 6.65 -22.14 13.37
CA GLY A 191 6.12 -23.41 13.84
C GLY A 191 5.18 -23.27 15.05
N TYR A 192 4.84 -24.37 15.67
CA TYR A 192 3.94 -24.41 16.83
C TYR A 192 4.42 -25.43 17.87
N ILE A 193 4.06 -25.20 19.09
CA ILE A 193 4.35 -26.07 20.23
C ILE A 193 3.05 -26.44 20.94
N ALA A 194 3.10 -27.48 21.79
CA ALA A 194 1.94 -27.88 22.58
C ALA A 194 1.53 -26.76 23.54
N GLY A 195 0.24 -26.41 23.56
CA GLY A 195 -0.32 -25.44 24.47
C GLY A 195 -0.59 -25.99 25.86
N GLY A 196 -1.23 -25.16 26.72
CA GLY A 196 -1.69 -25.59 28.05
C GLY A 196 -0.56 -25.96 29.00
N GLU A 197 0.54 -25.21 28.98
CA GLU A 197 1.72 -25.44 29.85
C GLU A 197 2.48 -26.74 29.61
N GLY A 198 2.03 -27.58 28.67
CA GLY A 198 2.64 -28.88 28.37
C GLY A 198 4.10 -28.83 27.97
N VAL A 199 4.55 -27.70 27.33
CA VAL A 199 5.96 -27.47 27.00
C VAL A 199 6.78 -27.19 28.24
N LEU A 200 6.29 -26.34 29.14
CA LEU A 200 6.99 -26.02 30.39
C LEU A 200 7.17 -27.27 31.26
N TYR A 201 6.15 -28.11 31.35
CA TYR A 201 6.25 -29.41 32.02
C TYR A 201 7.31 -30.30 31.41
N LYS A 202 7.32 -30.46 30.06
CA LYS A 202 8.34 -31.26 29.37
C LYS A 202 9.76 -30.72 29.57
N ILE A 203 9.93 -29.41 29.52
CA ILE A 203 11.25 -28.78 29.76
C ILE A 203 11.68 -28.99 31.22
N SER A 204 10.77 -28.82 32.20
CA SER A 204 11.12 -29.06 33.61
C SER A 204 11.57 -30.49 33.86
N THR A 205 10.93 -31.51 33.24
CA THR A 205 11.33 -32.91 33.37
C THR A 205 12.63 -33.23 32.61
N ALA A 206 13.02 -32.44 31.61
CA ALA A 206 14.28 -32.63 30.88
C ALA A 206 15.47 -31.94 31.57
N LEU A 207 15.23 -30.98 32.48
CA LEU A 207 16.24 -30.26 33.26
C LEU A 207 16.44 -30.87 34.67
N SER A 208 15.61 -31.81 35.07
CA SER A 208 15.73 -32.56 36.33
C SER A 208 16.52 -33.82 36.12
#